data_60a551d27931f3e4a17728c5c3e32492
#
_entry.id   60a551d27931f3e4a17728c5c3e32492
#
_cell.length_a   1.000
_cell.length_b   1.000
_cell.length_c   1.000
_cell.angle_alpha   90.00
_cell.angle_beta   90.00
_cell.angle_gamma   90.00
#
_symmetry.space_group_name_H-M   'P 1'
#
loop_
_entity.id
_entity.type
_entity.pdbx_description
1 polymer ?
#
loop_
_entity_poly.entity_id
_entity_poly.type
_entity_poly.pdbx_seq_one_letter_code
_entity_poly.pdbx_strand_id
1 'polypeptide(L)'
;MENNMFCFQCEQTAGCGGCTGRAGVCGKQADTAQLQDQLTGALIGLARAAEGNVPGPSTDKVIIEGLFTTVTNVNFNNETINALIDRVHEEKHKLVPDCESCGSPCGRTEDYDMKGIWGADEDIRSLKSLILFGIRGMAAYAYHAAVLGYTDKDVNQFFYKALFVIGENWKVDELLPVVMEVGEVNLKCMALLDKANTETYGTPEPTTVPLTVEKGPFIVVTGHDLYDLKQLLEQTKDKGINIYTHGEMLPAHAYPELKKYPHLKGNFGTAWQNQQKEFANMPAPVLFTTNCLMPPKASYADRVFTTEMVSYPEIVHIGDEKDFSPVIEKALELGGYKEDQQFTGINGGHEVTTGFGHGTILSVADKVVEAVKAGDIRHFFLVGGCDGARPGRNYFTDFVKQTPKDSIVLTLACGKYRFNDLDLGTIGGLPRLMDLGQCNDAYGAIQVAVALANAFGCGVNDLPLSMVLSWYEQKAVCILLTLLHLGIKNILLGPTLPAFISPNVLKILVDTYNIGAVTTPEADMARCLGMQS
;
A
#
# COMPACT_ATOMS: atom_id res chain seq x y z
N MET A 1 28.25 21.65 -3.21
CA MET A 1 26.83 21.35 -3.47
C MET A 1 26.22 20.91 -2.16
N GLU A 2 25.16 21.54 -1.72
CA GLU A 2 24.52 21.20 -0.45
C GLU A 2 23.92 19.79 -0.56
N ASN A 3 24.44 18.90 0.28
CA ASN A 3 24.04 17.48 0.35
C ASN A 3 22.71 17.34 1.11
N ASN A 4 21.71 18.18 0.81
CA ASN A 4 20.44 18.20 1.48
C ASN A 4 19.32 17.70 0.54
N MET A 5 18.34 17.02 1.12
CA MET A 5 17.14 16.55 0.44
C MET A 5 15.92 17.41 0.77
N PHE A 6 14.85 17.26 -0.01
CA PHE A 6 13.51 17.63 0.39
C PHE A 6 12.57 16.43 0.13
N CYS A 7 11.82 16.00 1.15
CA CYS A 7 10.82 14.96 0.99
C CYS A 7 9.77 15.06 2.10
N PHE A 8 8.50 15.07 1.74
CA PHE A 8 7.37 15.12 2.70
C PHE A 8 6.25 14.14 2.34
N GLN A 9 6.57 13.10 1.57
CA GLN A 9 5.59 12.20 0.94
C GLN A 9 4.97 11.14 1.86
N CYS A 10 5.45 10.99 3.10
CA CYS A 10 4.96 9.98 4.05
C CYS A 10 4.63 10.59 5.40
N GLU A 11 3.86 9.85 6.21
CA GLU A 11 3.42 10.25 7.54
C GLU A 11 4.60 10.50 8.50
N GLN A 12 5.73 9.81 8.29
CA GLN A 12 6.90 9.91 9.17
C GLN A 12 7.83 11.08 8.84
N THR A 13 7.48 11.90 7.87
CA THR A 13 8.31 13.05 7.50
C THR A 13 8.68 13.91 8.70
N ALA A 14 9.91 14.42 8.75
CA ALA A 14 10.48 15.09 9.92
C ALA A 14 9.63 16.28 10.36
N GLY A 15 9.21 16.27 11.63
CA GLY A 15 8.44 17.36 12.24
C GLY A 15 7.09 17.64 11.58
N CYS A 16 6.52 16.71 10.81
CA CYS A 16 5.33 16.91 9.99
C CYS A 16 5.45 18.07 8.97
N GLY A 17 6.68 18.45 8.59
CA GLY A 17 6.95 19.55 7.66
C GLY A 17 7.79 19.14 6.46
N GLY A 18 8.69 18.18 6.63
CA GLY A 18 9.55 17.68 5.57
C GLY A 18 10.92 17.22 6.07
N CYS A 19 11.46 16.20 5.42
CA CYS A 19 12.85 15.77 5.58
C CYS A 19 13.73 16.68 4.71
N THR A 20 14.56 17.53 5.33
CA THR A 20 15.38 18.55 4.64
C THR A 20 16.88 18.40 4.91
N GLY A 21 17.30 17.36 5.67
CA GLY A 21 18.67 17.09 6.04
C GLY A 21 19.42 16.19 5.05
N ARG A 22 20.42 15.48 5.56
CA ARG A 22 21.24 14.53 4.80
C ARG A 22 20.54 13.19 4.59
N ALA A 23 19.56 12.87 5.43
CA ALA A 23 18.75 11.65 5.34
C ALA A 23 17.32 11.91 5.78
N GLY A 24 16.39 11.14 5.24
CA GLY A 24 15.00 11.07 5.68
C GLY A 24 14.83 10.22 6.94
N VAL A 25 13.68 10.36 7.61
CA VAL A 25 13.32 9.53 8.78
C VAL A 25 13.29 8.04 8.42
N CYS A 26 12.93 7.70 7.19
CA CYS A 26 12.93 6.32 6.67
C CYS A 26 14.33 5.77 6.37
N GLY A 27 15.40 6.55 6.53
CA GLY A 27 16.76 6.16 6.21
C GLY A 27 17.21 6.47 4.77
N LYS A 28 16.32 6.98 3.90
CA LYS A 28 16.68 7.40 2.55
C LYS A 28 17.74 8.51 2.61
N GLN A 29 18.84 8.35 1.86
CA GLN A 29 19.89 9.34 1.78
C GLN A 29 19.51 10.48 0.83
N ALA A 30 20.17 11.63 0.96
CA ALA A 30 19.86 12.82 0.16
C ALA A 30 20.08 12.60 -1.34
N ASP A 31 21.13 11.90 -1.73
CA ASP A 31 21.41 11.52 -3.12
C ASP A 31 20.32 10.62 -3.71
N THR A 32 19.86 9.63 -2.97
CA THR A 32 18.73 8.77 -3.37
C THR A 32 17.44 9.59 -3.54
N ALA A 33 17.18 10.54 -2.65
CA ALA A 33 16.00 11.41 -2.78
C ALA A 33 16.09 12.30 -4.03
N GLN A 34 17.27 12.84 -4.33
CA GLN A 34 17.53 13.64 -5.53
C GLN A 34 17.39 12.81 -6.81
N LEU A 35 17.86 11.55 -6.82
CA LEU A 35 17.68 10.64 -7.94
C LEU A 35 16.20 10.28 -8.16
N GLN A 36 15.41 10.11 -7.10
CA GLN A 36 13.97 9.90 -7.22
C GLN A 36 13.25 11.14 -7.77
N ASP A 37 13.73 12.34 -7.47
CA ASP A 37 13.24 13.58 -8.08
C ASP A 37 13.64 13.64 -9.56
N GLN A 38 14.87 13.27 -9.93
CA GLN A 38 15.31 13.19 -11.33
C GLN A 38 14.50 12.16 -12.12
N LEU A 39 14.26 10.97 -11.55
CA LEU A 39 13.38 9.97 -12.16
C LEU A 39 11.96 10.52 -12.38
N THR A 40 11.40 11.23 -11.40
CA THR A 40 10.08 11.86 -11.55
C THR A 40 10.10 12.91 -12.65
N GLY A 41 11.16 13.72 -12.74
CA GLY A 41 11.35 14.72 -13.80
C GLY A 41 11.45 14.07 -15.19
N ALA A 42 12.18 12.96 -15.30
CA ALA A 42 12.29 12.19 -16.53
C ALA A 42 10.93 11.59 -16.97
N LEU A 43 10.14 11.07 -16.02
CA LEU A 43 8.78 10.57 -16.27
C LEU A 43 7.85 11.68 -16.77
N ILE A 44 7.94 12.90 -16.22
CA ILE A 44 7.21 14.07 -16.73
C ILE A 44 7.63 14.40 -18.17
N GLY A 45 8.93 14.36 -18.46
CA GLY A 45 9.46 14.54 -19.82
C GLY A 45 8.95 13.47 -20.79
N LEU A 46 8.88 12.21 -20.36
CA LEU A 46 8.31 11.11 -21.14
C LEU A 46 6.80 11.30 -21.38
N ALA A 47 6.04 11.74 -20.37
CA ALA A 47 4.63 12.03 -20.52
C ALA A 47 4.37 13.15 -21.54
N ARG A 48 5.22 14.18 -21.55
CA ARG A 48 5.18 15.26 -22.57
C ARG A 48 5.51 14.73 -23.96
N ALA A 49 6.48 13.82 -24.08
CA ALA A 49 6.82 13.17 -25.35
C ALA A 49 5.69 12.28 -25.88
N ALA A 50 4.85 11.76 -24.99
CA ALA A 50 3.69 10.96 -25.35
C ALA A 50 2.52 11.82 -25.89
N GLU A 51 2.52 13.13 -25.67
CA GLU A 51 1.48 14.02 -26.19
C GLU A 51 1.52 14.03 -27.73
N GLY A 52 0.42 13.62 -28.36
CA GLY A 52 0.33 13.49 -29.81
C GLY A 52 0.99 12.22 -30.41
N ASN A 53 1.60 11.40 -29.58
CA ASN A 53 2.17 10.10 -29.94
C ASN A 53 1.39 8.96 -29.27
N VAL A 54 1.61 7.73 -29.72
CA VAL A 54 0.96 6.54 -29.14
C VAL A 54 2.02 5.72 -28.39
N PRO A 55 2.06 5.79 -27.05
CA PRO A 55 2.97 4.96 -26.27
C PRO A 55 2.67 3.47 -26.47
N GLY A 56 3.73 2.65 -26.46
CA GLY A 56 3.62 1.20 -26.52
C GLY A 56 3.61 0.56 -25.13
N PRO A 57 3.39 -0.77 -25.04
CA PRO A 57 3.41 -1.48 -23.77
C PRO A 57 4.71 -1.35 -22.97
N SER A 58 5.86 -1.20 -23.63
CA SER A 58 7.16 -0.96 -22.97
C SER A 58 7.20 0.40 -22.29
N THR A 59 6.60 1.42 -22.91
CA THR A 59 6.51 2.77 -22.36
C THR A 59 5.57 2.80 -21.15
N ASP A 60 4.41 2.12 -21.25
CA ASP A 60 3.48 1.97 -20.13
C ASP A 60 4.16 1.28 -18.93
N LYS A 61 4.91 0.19 -19.20
CA LYS A 61 5.67 -0.53 -18.16
C LYS A 61 6.65 0.40 -17.45
N VAL A 62 7.44 1.17 -18.19
CA VAL A 62 8.45 2.08 -17.61
C VAL A 62 7.81 3.19 -16.78
N ILE A 63 6.66 3.74 -17.18
CA ILE A 63 5.91 4.73 -16.38
C ILE A 63 5.49 4.12 -15.05
N ILE A 64 4.89 2.93 -15.07
CA ILE A 64 4.40 2.24 -13.87
C ILE A 64 5.58 1.89 -12.93
N GLU A 65 6.63 1.30 -13.44
CA GLU A 65 7.83 0.94 -12.68
C GLU A 65 8.53 2.17 -12.08
N GLY A 66 8.63 3.26 -12.85
CA GLY A 66 9.24 4.50 -12.40
C GLY A 66 8.45 5.16 -11.25
N LEU A 67 7.14 5.24 -11.38
CA LEU A 67 6.28 5.74 -10.31
C LEU A 67 6.34 4.84 -9.06
N PHE A 68 6.25 3.52 -9.23
CA PHE A 68 6.30 2.57 -8.12
C PHE A 68 7.64 2.62 -7.39
N THR A 69 8.77 2.72 -8.11
CA THR A 69 10.12 2.86 -7.54
C THR A 69 10.22 4.05 -6.58
N THR A 70 9.47 5.11 -6.78
CA THR A 70 9.50 6.32 -5.95
C THR A 70 8.55 6.29 -4.75
N VAL A 71 7.75 5.23 -4.57
CA VAL A 71 6.93 5.02 -3.37
C VAL A 71 7.82 4.87 -2.13
N THR A 72 7.32 5.30 -0.99
CA THR A 72 8.07 5.24 0.28
C THR A 72 8.49 3.81 0.63
N ASN A 73 9.75 3.63 0.99
CA ASN A 73 10.35 2.35 1.40
C ASN A 73 10.27 1.24 0.32
N VAL A 74 10.43 1.63 -0.95
CA VAL A 74 10.56 0.68 -2.07
C VAL A 74 12.03 0.58 -2.49
N ASN A 75 12.63 1.63 -3.01
CA ASN A 75 13.96 1.57 -3.60
C ASN A 75 14.92 2.56 -2.94
N PHE A 76 16.02 2.04 -2.40
CA PHE A 76 17.12 2.76 -1.78
C PHE A 76 18.42 2.63 -2.58
N ASN A 77 18.41 1.93 -3.72
CA ASN A 77 19.59 1.63 -4.51
C ASN A 77 19.73 2.62 -5.67
N ASN A 78 20.74 3.47 -5.60
CA ASN A 78 21.01 4.50 -6.60
C ASN A 78 21.33 3.92 -7.98
N GLU A 79 21.95 2.74 -8.05
CA GLU A 79 22.29 2.10 -9.32
C GLU A 79 21.02 1.67 -10.08
N THR A 80 20.07 1.06 -9.39
CA THR A 80 18.81 0.62 -10.01
C THR A 80 17.93 1.81 -10.41
N ILE A 81 17.95 2.91 -9.63
CA ILE A 81 17.21 4.13 -9.97
C ILE A 81 17.83 4.79 -11.22
N ASN A 82 19.15 4.88 -11.31
CA ASN A 82 19.83 5.41 -12.51
C ASN A 82 19.52 4.56 -13.75
N ALA A 83 19.62 3.23 -13.65
CA ALA A 83 19.26 2.34 -14.77
C ALA A 83 17.80 2.54 -15.23
N LEU A 84 16.89 2.85 -14.31
CA LEU A 84 15.50 3.14 -14.66
C LEU A 84 15.35 4.50 -15.33
N ILE A 85 16.11 5.53 -14.90
CA ILE A 85 16.16 6.83 -15.59
C ILE A 85 16.63 6.65 -17.05
N ASP A 86 17.67 5.86 -17.26
CA ASP A 86 18.17 5.57 -18.61
C ASP A 86 17.09 4.89 -19.47
N ARG A 87 16.36 3.93 -18.93
CA ARG A 87 15.23 3.29 -19.62
C ARG A 87 14.10 4.29 -19.94
N VAL A 88 13.80 5.23 -19.05
CA VAL A 88 12.83 6.30 -19.32
C VAL A 88 13.28 7.16 -20.50
N HIS A 89 14.56 7.51 -20.56
CA HIS A 89 15.12 8.27 -21.67
C HIS A 89 15.10 7.48 -22.99
N GLU A 90 15.37 6.18 -22.96
CA GLU A 90 15.26 5.31 -24.14
C GLU A 90 13.82 5.29 -24.69
N GLU A 91 12.81 5.13 -23.83
CA GLU A 91 11.41 5.16 -24.24
C GLU A 91 10.99 6.54 -24.76
N LYS A 92 11.46 7.62 -24.13
CA LYS A 92 11.25 8.99 -24.61
C LYS A 92 11.84 9.20 -26.01
N HIS A 93 13.05 8.69 -26.26
CA HIS A 93 13.71 8.80 -27.56
C HIS A 93 12.99 8.01 -28.66
N LYS A 94 12.33 6.90 -28.35
CA LYS A 94 11.48 6.17 -29.31
C LYS A 94 10.26 6.99 -29.75
N LEU A 95 9.69 7.79 -28.84
CA LEU A 95 8.52 8.63 -29.14
C LEU A 95 8.91 9.92 -29.89
N VAL A 96 10.01 10.54 -29.48
CA VAL A 96 10.50 11.80 -30.04
C VAL A 96 12.01 11.66 -30.30
N PRO A 97 12.42 11.19 -31.50
CA PRO A 97 13.84 11.12 -31.87
C PRO A 97 14.49 12.50 -31.87
N ASP A 98 15.81 12.54 -31.69
CA ASP A 98 16.58 13.78 -31.78
C ASP A 98 16.39 14.45 -33.13
N CYS A 99 16.30 15.77 -33.09
CA CYS A 99 16.21 16.57 -34.32
C CYS A 99 17.54 16.48 -35.11
N GLU A 100 17.48 16.11 -36.39
CA GLU A 100 18.66 15.99 -37.26
C GLU A 100 19.46 17.31 -37.35
N SER A 101 18.81 18.46 -37.11
CA SER A 101 19.45 19.76 -37.20
C SER A 101 20.08 20.28 -35.91
N CYS A 102 19.65 19.83 -34.76
CA CYS A 102 20.14 20.32 -33.44
C CYS A 102 20.66 19.24 -32.52
N GLY A 103 20.51 17.95 -32.87
CA GLY A 103 21.02 16.82 -32.09
C GLY A 103 20.37 16.66 -30.70
N SER A 104 19.16 17.23 -30.52
CA SER A 104 18.40 17.14 -29.27
C SER A 104 16.91 16.99 -29.56
N PRO A 105 16.11 16.44 -28.62
CA PRO A 105 14.67 16.29 -28.78
C PRO A 105 13.99 17.63 -29.06
N CYS A 106 13.05 17.64 -30.01
CA CYS A 106 12.27 18.83 -30.34
C CYS A 106 11.06 18.96 -29.42
N GLY A 107 10.84 20.15 -28.86
CA GLY A 107 9.68 20.46 -28.05
C GLY A 107 9.94 20.43 -26.55
N ARG A 108 8.86 20.43 -25.75
CA ARG A 108 8.89 20.46 -24.29
C ARG A 108 9.14 19.06 -23.65
N THR A 109 10.06 18.29 -24.21
CA THR A 109 10.33 16.91 -23.73
C THR A 109 11.52 16.81 -22.77
N GLU A 110 12.07 17.95 -22.36
CA GLU A 110 13.12 18.00 -21.35
C GLU A 110 12.61 17.45 -20.01
N ASP A 111 13.53 16.87 -19.24
CA ASP A 111 13.24 16.42 -17.88
C ASP A 111 12.81 17.63 -17.03
N TYR A 112 11.79 17.42 -16.21
CA TYR A 112 11.25 18.48 -15.37
C TYR A 112 12.11 18.64 -14.11
N ASP A 113 12.48 19.89 -13.77
CA ASP A 113 13.13 20.17 -12.46
C ASP A 113 12.07 20.19 -11.35
N MET A 114 12.09 19.17 -10.51
CA MET A 114 11.16 19.04 -9.39
C MET A 114 11.19 20.20 -8.39
N LYS A 115 12.24 21.02 -8.40
CA LYS A 115 12.28 22.28 -7.62
C LYS A 115 11.14 23.23 -8.01
N GLY A 116 10.66 23.15 -9.24
CA GLY A 116 9.49 23.90 -9.70
C GLY A 116 8.21 23.54 -8.96
N ILE A 117 8.08 22.30 -8.49
CA ILE A 117 6.95 21.86 -7.66
C ILE A 117 7.22 22.18 -6.18
N TRP A 118 8.41 21.80 -5.68
CA TRP A 118 8.72 21.98 -4.26
C TRP A 118 8.77 23.44 -3.83
N GLY A 119 9.11 24.34 -4.75
CA GLY A 119 9.15 25.79 -4.54
C GLY A 119 7.90 26.55 -4.99
N ALA A 120 6.85 25.86 -5.47
CA ALA A 120 5.61 26.48 -5.90
C ALA A 120 4.82 27.09 -4.73
N ASP A 121 3.81 27.89 -5.07
CA ASP A 121 2.78 28.33 -4.11
C ASP A 121 2.25 27.12 -3.31
N GLU A 122 1.93 27.34 -2.03
CA GLU A 122 1.61 26.27 -1.10
C GLU A 122 0.40 25.42 -1.55
N ASP A 123 -0.64 26.07 -2.11
CA ASP A 123 -1.83 25.38 -2.58
C ASP A 123 -1.55 24.59 -3.87
N ILE A 124 -0.80 25.19 -4.80
CA ILE A 124 -0.36 24.52 -6.03
C ILE A 124 0.53 23.33 -5.69
N ARG A 125 1.50 23.49 -4.81
CA ARG A 125 2.37 22.42 -4.32
C ARG A 125 1.55 21.30 -3.69
N SER A 126 0.56 21.64 -2.87
CA SER A 126 -0.34 20.68 -2.22
C SER A 126 -1.13 19.85 -3.22
N LEU A 127 -1.76 20.49 -4.20
CA LEU A 127 -2.57 19.80 -5.21
C LEU A 127 -1.71 18.93 -6.15
N LYS A 128 -0.57 19.45 -6.61
CA LYS A 128 0.39 18.66 -7.42
C LYS A 128 0.95 17.48 -6.63
N SER A 129 1.18 17.64 -5.32
CA SER A 129 1.61 16.54 -4.45
C SER A 129 0.52 15.49 -4.28
N LEU A 130 -0.74 15.86 -4.14
CA LEU A 130 -1.88 14.92 -4.10
C LEU A 130 -1.97 14.11 -5.39
N ILE A 131 -1.83 14.76 -6.56
CA ILE A 131 -1.83 14.05 -7.85
C ILE A 131 -0.63 13.10 -7.92
N LEU A 132 0.60 13.60 -7.68
CA LEU A 132 1.83 12.81 -7.78
C LEU A 132 1.83 11.62 -6.82
N PHE A 133 1.48 11.84 -5.56
CA PHE A 133 1.48 10.77 -4.57
C PHE A 133 0.33 9.79 -4.80
N GLY A 134 -0.80 10.28 -5.28
CA GLY A 134 -1.91 9.44 -5.71
C GLY A 134 -1.51 8.49 -6.84
N ILE A 135 -0.90 9.00 -7.93
CA ILE A 135 -0.48 8.13 -9.04
C ILE A 135 0.70 7.23 -8.68
N ARG A 136 1.58 7.61 -7.75
CA ARG A 136 2.61 6.70 -7.22
C ARG A 136 1.99 5.49 -6.53
N GLY A 137 0.99 5.71 -5.68
CA GLY A 137 0.26 4.63 -5.02
C GLY A 137 -0.50 3.74 -6.00
N MET A 138 -1.20 4.35 -6.96
CA MET A 138 -1.94 3.65 -8.01
C MET A 138 -1.02 2.81 -8.91
N ALA A 139 0.20 3.29 -9.20
CA ALA A 139 1.17 2.56 -10.01
C ALA A 139 1.58 1.22 -9.38
N ALA A 140 1.66 1.13 -8.05
CA ALA A 140 1.90 -0.14 -7.38
C ALA A 140 0.78 -1.16 -7.67
N TYR A 141 -0.48 -0.73 -7.64
CA TYR A 141 -1.63 -1.60 -7.94
C TYR A 141 -1.66 -2.00 -9.43
N ALA A 142 -1.40 -1.04 -10.33
CA ALA A 142 -1.29 -1.32 -11.76
C ALA A 142 -0.16 -2.32 -12.06
N TYR A 143 0.97 -2.21 -11.37
CA TYR A 143 2.10 -3.14 -11.48
C TYR A 143 1.69 -4.55 -11.10
N HIS A 144 1.07 -4.74 -9.93
CA HIS A 144 0.62 -6.07 -9.48
C HIS A 144 -0.43 -6.70 -10.40
N ALA A 145 -1.31 -5.91 -11.00
CA ALA A 145 -2.24 -6.40 -12.01
C ALA A 145 -1.50 -6.80 -13.30
N ALA A 146 -0.54 -5.99 -13.73
CA ALA A 146 0.21 -6.21 -14.97
C ALA A 146 1.08 -7.47 -14.94
N VAL A 147 1.71 -7.82 -13.80
CA VAL A 147 2.48 -9.08 -13.66
C VAL A 147 1.61 -10.32 -13.78
N LEU A 148 0.30 -10.19 -13.55
CA LEU A 148 -0.70 -11.24 -13.77
C LEU A 148 -1.31 -11.19 -15.18
N GLY A 149 -0.84 -10.28 -16.05
CA GLY A 149 -1.34 -10.11 -17.41
C GLY A 149 -2.59 -9.23 -17.55
N TYR A 150 -2.96 -8.50 -16.51
CA TYR A 150 -4.12 -7.61 -16.50
C TYR A 150 -3.67 -6.15 -16.63
N THR A 151 -4.13 -5.48 -17.68
CA THR A 151 -3.88 -4.05 -17.92
C THR A 151 -5.18 -3.35 -18.30
N ASP A 152 -5.25 -2.06 -18.02
CA ASP A 152 -6.37 -1.19 -18.41
C ASP A 152 -5.85 0.05 -19.13
N LYS A 153 -6.40 0.32 -20.31
CA LYS A 153 -5.96 1.43 -21.15
C LYS A 153 -6.23 2.80 -20.52
N ASP A 154 -7.38 2.96 -19.85
CA ASP A 154 -7.74 4.24 -19.23
C ASP A 154 -6.81 4.52 -18.05
N VAL A 155 -6.47 3.50 -17.26
CA VAL A 155 -5.50 3.61 -16.17
C VAL A 155 -4.13 4.00 -16.70
N ASN A 156 -3.63 3.33 -17.76
CA ASN A 156 -2.34 3.65 -18.33
C ASN A 156 -2.31 5.06 -18.91
N GLN A 157 -3.33 5.47 -19.66
CA GLN A 157 -3.43 6.83 -20.21
C GLN A 157 -3.49 7.91 -19.13
N PHE A 158 -4.11 7.62 -18.01
CA PHE A 158 -4.20 8.57 -16.92
C PHE A 158 -2.84 8.87 -16.28
N PHE A 159 -1.92 7.91 -16.21
CA PHE A 159 -0.55 8.19 -15.73
C PHE A 159 0.14 9.26 -16.56
N TYR A 160 0.03 9.19 -17.89
CA TYR A 160 0.60 10.23 -18.78
C TYR A 160 -0.07 11.57 -18.55
N LYS A 161 -1.40 11.62 -18.52
CA LYS A 161 -2.16 12.84 -18.24
C LYS A 161 -1.75 13.48 -16.92
N ALA A 162 -1.71 12.70 -15.83
CA ALA A 162 -1.37 13.20 -14.51
C ALA A 162 0.07 13.74 -14.45
N LEU A 163 1.04 13.01 -15.00
CA LEU A 163 2.44 13.45 -15.09
C LEU A 163 2.59 14.72 -15.95
N PHE A 164 1.88 14.81 -17.07
CA PHE A 164 1.85 16.01 -17.89
C PHE A 164 1.35 17.21 -17.09
N VAL A 165 0.19 17.08 -16.44
CA VAL A 165 -0.43 18.16 -15.64
C VAL A 165 0.49 18.63 -14.52
N ILE A 166 1.18 17.72 -13.83
CA ILE A 166 2.15 18.07 -12.77
C ILE A 166 3.26 18.97 -13.33
N GLY A 167 3.70 18.74 -14.58
CA GLY A 167 4.73 19.53 -15.25
C GLY A 167 4.26 20.89 -15.75
N GLU A 168 2.96 21.18 -15.81
CA GLU A 168 2.40 22.40 -16.37
C GLU A 168 2.07 23.47 -15.32
N ASN A 169 1.91 24.73 -15.76
CA ASN A 169 1.60 25.86 -14.89
C ASN A 169 0.10 26.04 -14.70
N TRP A 170 -0.56 25.01 -14.17
CA TRP A 170 -1.99 25.03 -13.92
C TRP A 170 -2.33 25.69 -12.58
N LYS A 171 -3.51 26.29 -12.53
CA LYS A 171 -4.05 26.94 -11.32
C LYS A 171 -4.82 25.95 -10.45
N VAL A 172 -5.22 26.41 -9.27
CA VAL A 172 -5.97 25.60 -8.29
C VAL A 172 -7.26 25.03 -8.87
N ASP A 173 -8.04 25.84 -9.59
CA ASP A 173 -9.31 25.44 -10.21
C ASP A 173 -9.15 24.44 -11.37
N GLU A 174 -7.98 24.40 -12.00
CA GLU A 174 -7.62 23.42 -13.04
C GLU A 174 -7.08 22.12 -12.42
N LEU A 175 -6.36 22.19 -11.29
CA LEU A 175 -5.75 21.04 -10.62
C LEU A 175 -6.76 20.23 -9.78
N LEU A 176 -7.72 20.88 -9.12
CA LEU A 176 -8.71 20.20 -8.27
C LEU A 176 -9.49 19.08 -8.98
N PRO A 177 -10.00 19.28 -10.23
CA PRO A 177 -10.65 18.19 -10.96
C PRO A 177 -9.72 16.98 -11.19
N VAL A 178 -8.42 17.22 -11.44
CA VAL A 178 -7.45 16.13 -11.67
C VAL A 178 -7.16 15.37 -10.38
N VAL A 179 -7.12 16.05 -9.22
CA VAL A 179 -7.04 15.38 -7.92
C VAL A 179 -8.21 14.41 -7.71
N MET A 180 -9.42 14.82 -8.06
CA MET A 180 -10.61 13.95 -7.97
C MET A 180 -10.57 12.81 -8.99
N GLU A 181 -10.05 13.06 -10.19
CA GLU A 181 -9.88 12.04 -11.23
C GLU A 181 -8.85 10.97 -10.84
N VAL A 182 -7.81 11.32 -10.05
CA VAL A 182 -6.94 10.30 -9.43
C VAL A 182 -7.76 9.28 -8.65
N GLY A 183 -8.73 9.74 -7.86
CA GLY A 183 -9.60 8.86 -7.08
C GLY A 183 -10.49 7.98 -7.95
N GLU A 184 -11.06 8.53 -9.02
CA GLU A 184 -11.87 7.80 -10.00
C GLU A 184 -11.07 6.68 -10.69
N VAL A 185 -9.91 7.03 -11.22
CA VAL A 185 -9.07 6.07 -11.97
C VAL A 185 -8.46 5.04 -11.03
N ASN A 186 -8.12 5.43 -9.79
CA ASN A 186 -7.65 4.46 -8.79
C ASN A 186 -8.74 3.44 -8.41
N LEU A 187 -10.02 3.81 -8.40
CA LEU A 187 -11.10 2.85 -8.22
C LEU A 187 -11.09 1.79 -9.31
N LYS A 188 -10.92 2.19 -10.59
CA LYS A 188 -10.78 1.26 -11.72
C LYS A 188 -9.54 0.37 -11.58
N CYS A 189 -8.42 0.97 -11.15
CA CYS A 189 -7.16 0.25 -10.96
C CYS A 189 -7.26 -0.80 -9.84
N MET A 190 -7.86 -0.46 -8.71
CA MET A 190 -8.10 -1.42 -7.62
C MET A 190 -9.06 -2.53 -8.05
N ALA A 191 -10.12 -2.21 -8.80
CA ALA A 191 -11.02 -3.21 -9.37
C ALA A 191 -10.30 -4.16 -10.34
N LEU A 192 -9.38 -3.64 -11.14
CA LEU A 192 -8.54 -4.44 -12.04
C LEU A 192 -7.65 -5.41 -11.26
N LEU A 193 -7.02 -4.95 -10.19
CA LEU A 193 -6.17 -5.79 -9.34
C LEU A 193 -6.98 -6.83 -8.57
N ASP A 194 -8.15 -6.47 -8.03
CA ASP A 194 -9.08 -7.43 -7.40
C ASP A 194 -9.48 -8.54 -8.37
N LYS A 195 -9.84 -8.17 -9.60
CA LYS A 195 -10.14 -9.12 -10.66
C LYS A 195 -8.93 -10.01 -10.97
N ALA A 196 -7.75 -9.44 -11.15
CA ALA A 196 -6.52 -10.17 -11.44
C ALA A 196 -6.21 -11.20 -10.35
N ASN A 197 -6.28 -10.80 -9.08
CA ASN A 197 -6.02 -11.69 -7.95
C ASN A 197 -7.08 -12.80 -7.82
N THR A 198 -8.37 -12.45 -7.91
CA THR A 198 -9.46 -13.41 -7.70
C THR A 198 -9.61 -14.39 -8.87
N GLU A 199 -9.40 -13.98 -10.10
CA GLU A 199 -9.40 -14.87 -11.26
C GLU A 199 -8.16 -15.79 -11.27
N THR A 200 -7.01 -15.33 -10.75
CA THR A 200 -5.77 -16.13 -10.72
C THR A 200 -5.71 -17.07 -9.51
N TYR A 201 -6.12 -16.61 -8.33
CA TYR A 201 -5.90 -17.34 -7.07
C TYR A 201 -7.19 -17.81 -6.40
N GLY A 202 -8.33 -17.45 -6.93
CA GLY A 202 -9.66 -17.72 -6.36
C GLY A 202 -10.12 -16.64 -5.38
N THR A 203 -11.40 -16.69 -5.03
CA THR A 203 -11.98 -15.78 -4.03
C THR A 203 -11.43 -16.11 -2.65
N PRO A 204 -10.93 -15.13 -1.89
CA PRO A 204 -10.45 -15.34 -0.52
C PRO A 204 -11.52 -15.96 0.38
N GLU A 205 -11.12 -16.94 1.18
CA GLU A 205 -11.97 -17.64 2.14
C GLU A 205 -11.47 -17.40 3.57
N PRO A 206 -12.36 -17.21 4.57
CA PRO A 206 -11.95 -17.06 5.96
C PRO A 206 -11.00 -18.17 6.40
N THR A 207 -9.82 -17.79 6.83
CA THR A 207 -8.74 -18.72 7.14
C THR A 207 -8.04 -18.27 8.41
N THR A 208 -7.97 -19.19 9.40
CA THR A 208 -7.16 -18.99 10.61
C THR A 208 -5.71 -19.34 10.31
N VAL A 209 -4.81 -18.42 10.63
CA VAL A 209 -3.38 -18.51 10.34
C VAL A 209 -2.60 -18.54 11.65
N PRO A 210 -1.83 -19.64 11.93
CA PRO A 210 -1.05 -19.74 13.14
C PRO A 210 0.16 -18.81 13.13
N LEU A 211 0.57 -18.37 14.31
CA LEU A 211 1.79 -17.61 14.53
C LEU A 211 2.95 -18.50 15.03
N THR A 212 2.73 -19.82 15.08
CA THR A 212 3.75 -20.82 15.37
C THR A 212 4.66 -21.02 14.17
N VAL A 213 5.97 -21.06 14.41
CA VAL A 213 6.96 -21.43 13.40
C VAL A 213 7.50 -22.83 13.72
N GLU A 214 7.26 -23.77 12.82
CA GLU A 214 7.74 -25.15 12.96
C GLU A 214 9.27 -25.20 12.84
N LYS A 215 9.90 -26.16 13.49
CA LYS A 215 11.33 -26.44 13.38
C LYS A 215 11.73 -26.77 11.96
N GLY A 216 12.97 -26.48 11.61
CA GLY A 216 13.55 -26.78 10.29
C GLY A 216 13.65 -25.55 9.39
N PRO A 217 14.17 -25.72 8.17
CA PRO A 217 14.39 -24.61 7.24
C PRO A 217 13.09 -23.91 6.87
N PHE A 218 13.12 -22.58 6.81
CA PHE A 218 11.97 -21.80 6.37
C PHE A 218 12.40 -20.49 5.68
N ILE A 219 11.47 -19.87 4.97
CA ILE A 219 11.62 -18.56 4.33
C ILE A 219 10.48 -17.67 4.80
N VAL A 220 10.77 -16.41 5.10
CA VAL A 220 9.76 -15.39 5.36
C VAL A 220 9.59 -14.53 4.11
N VAL A 221 8.35 -14.35 3.67
CA VAL A 221 7.99 -13.53 2.51
C VAL A 221 7.18 -12.32 2.99
N THR A 222 7.63 -11.12 2.65
CA THR A 222 6.99 -9.87 3.01
C THR A 222 6.73 -9.00 1.79
N GLY A 223 5.78 -8.09 1.89
CA GLY A 223 5.32 -7.23 0.78
C GLY A 223 3.90 -7.58 0.34
N HIS A 224 3.61 -7.41 -0.94
CA HIS A 224 2.23 -7.52 -1.45
C HIS A 224 2.09 -8.48 -2.63
N ASP A 225 3.18 -8.80 -3.34
CA ASP A 225 3.10 -9.50 -4.61
C ASP A 225 2.79 -10.99 -4.45
N LEU A 226 1.58 -11.40 -4.87
CA LEU A 226 1.14 -12.78 -4.81
C LEU A 226 1.78 -13.65 -5.92
N TYR A 227 2.21 -13.03 -7.02
CA TYR A 227 2.88 -13.74 -8.11
C TYR A 227 4.23 -14.29 -7.65
N ASP A 228 5.04 -13.46 -7.01
CA ASP A 228 6.33 -13.88 -6.46
C ASP A 228 6.18 -14.96 -5.39
N LEU A 229 5.18 -14.81 -4.50
CA LEU A 229 4.89 -15.85 -3.51
C LEU A 229 4.52 -17.17 -4.20
N LYS A 230 3.69 -17.14 -5.25
CA LYS A 230 3.30 -18.33 -6.01
C LYS A 230 4.51 -18.99 -6.65
N GLN A 231 5.41 -18.22 -7.28
CA GLN A 231 6.64 -18.74 -7.89
C GLN A 231 7.57 -19.37 -6.83
N LEU A 232 7.69 -18.75 -5.67
CA LEU A 232 8.47 -19.31 -4.57
C LEU A 232 7.86 -20.61 -4.05
N LEU A 233 6.54 -20.67 -3.88
CA LEU A 233 5.84 -21.88 -3.43
C LEU A 233 6.05 -23.05 -4.40
N GLU A 234 6.02 -22.80 -5.71
CA GLU A 234 6.33 -23.82 -6.72
C GLU A 234 7.78 -24.31 -6.63
N GLN A 235 8.73 -23.39 -6.47
CA GLN A 235 10.16 -23.72 -6.43
C GLN A 235 10.59 -24.37 -5.11
N THR A 236 9.83 -24.19 -4.02
CA THR A 236 10.12 -24.81 -2.71
C THR A 236 9.36 -26.11 -2.46
N LYS A 237 8.46 -26.47 -3.37
CA LYS A 237 7.70 -27.71 -3.27
C LYS A 237 8.63 -28.92 -3.09
N ASP A 238 8.31 -29.78 -2.13
CA ASP A 238 9.03 -31.00 -1.79
C ASP A 238 10.51 -30.81 -1.39
N LYS A 239 10.93 -29.58 -1.05
CA LYS A 239 12.31 -29.28 -0.62
C LYS A 239 12.50 -29.27 0.91
N GLY A 240 11.46 -29.56 1.68
CA GLY A 240 11.53 -29.55 3.15
C GLY A 240 11.68 -28.15 3.74
N ILE A 241 11.26 -27.13 3.03
CA ILE A 241 11.29 -25.74 3.45
C ILE A 241 9.86 -25.25 3.68
N ASN A 242 9.59 -24.66 4.84
CA ASN A 242 8.32 -24.02 5.14
C ASN A 242 8.34 -22.54 4.75
N ILE A 243 7.21 -22.01 4.32
CA ILE A 243 7.03 -20.61 3.97
C ILE A 243 6.11 -19.95 4.99
N TYR A 244 6.55 -18.79 5.48
CA TYR A 244 5.79 -17.92 6.38
C TYR A 244 5.61 -16.55 5.77
N THR A 245 4.41 -16.00 5.89
CA THR A 245 4.12 -14.64 5.46
C THR A 245 4.48 -13.63 6.54
N HIS A 246 4.67 -12.37 6.14
CA HIS A 246 4.86 -11.23 7.04
C HIS A 246 4.15 -10.01 6.46
N GLY A 247 3.63 -9.13 7.32
CA GLY A 247 3.02 -7.87 6.89
C GLY A 247 1.84 -8.07 5.93
N GLU A 248 1.86 -7.37 4.82
CA GLU A 248 0.78 -7.42 3.81
C GLU A 248 0.69 -8.73 3.03
N MET A 249 1.59 -9.67 3.26
CA MET A 249 1.50 -11.01 2.66
C MET A 249 0.55 -11.95 3.41
N LEU A 250 0.13 -11.62 4.64
CA LEU A 250 -0.81 -12.43 5.45
C LEU A 250 -2.07 -12.86 4.68
N PRO A 251 -2.75 -11.98 3.90
CA PRO A 251 -3.96 -12.35 3.17
C PRO A 251 -3.77 -13.47 2.14
N ALA A 252 -2.54 -13.76 1.74
CA ALA A 252 -2.25 -14.87 0.80
C ALA A 252 -2.78 -16.23 1.30
N HIS A 253 -2.81 -16.43 2.62
CA HIS A 253 -3.35 -17.66 3.22
C HIS A 253 -4.84 -17.91 2.95
N ALA A 254 -5.57 -16.88 2.52
CA ALA A 254 -7.00 -16.99 2.24
C ALA A 254 -7.32 -17.39 0.80
N TYR A 255 -6.37 -17.24 -0.13
CA TYR A 255 -6.59 -17.56 -1.53
C TYR A 255 -6.49 -19.05 -1.80
N PRO A 256 -7.52 -19.71 -2.37
CA PRO A 256 -7.56 -21.17 -2.60
C PRO A 256 -6.33 -21.72 -3.31
N GLU A 257 -5.87 -21.04 -4.38
CA GLU A 257 -4.73 -21.48 -5.19
C GLU A 257 -3.37 -21.32 -4.49
N LEU A 258 -3.28 -20.52 -3.42
CA LEU A 258 -2.07 -20.36 -2.62
C LEU A 258 -2.10 -21.26 -1.37
N LYS A 259 -3.21 -21.31 -0.65
CA LYS A 259 -3.31 -22.14 0.57
C LYS A 259 -3.30 -23.64 0.32
N LYS A 260 -3.46 -24.09 -0.94
CA LYS A 260 -3.31 -25.52 -1.30
C LYS A 260 -1.89 -26.06 -1.12
N TYR A 261 -0.87 -25.17 -1.02
CA TYR A 261 0.50 -25.58 -0.77
C TYR A 261 0.68 -25.89 0.72
N PRO A 262 0.94 -27.17 1.09
CA PRO A 262 0.98 -27.57 2.50
C PRO A 262 2.15 -26.99 3.29
N HIS A 263 3.17 -26.47 2.60
CA HIS A 263 4.31 -25.80 3.21
C HIS A 263 4.16 -24.27 3.35
N LEU A 264 3.05 -23.68 2.91
CA LEU A 264 2.62 -22.34 3.33
C LEU A 264 1.97 -22.47 4.71
N LYS A 265 2.73 -22.23 5.78
CA LYS A 265 2.39 -22.68 7.13
C LYS A 265 1.67 -21.65 7.99
N GLY A 266 2.17 -20.44 8.03
CA GLY A 266 1.67 -19.45 8.97
C GLY A 266 2.23 -18.06 8.72
N ASN A 267 2.02 -17.17 9.68
CA ASN A 267 2.53 -15.80 9.63
C ASN A 267 3.60 -15.59 10.68
N PHE A 268 4.73 -15.01 10.26
CA PHE A 268 5.83 -14.63 11.12
C PHE A 268 5.77 -13.13 11.40
N GLY A 269 5.86 -12.76 12.67
CA GLY A 269 5.90 -11.35 13.05
C GLY A 269 4.59 -10.60 12.78
N THR A 270 4.72 -9.29 12.59
CA THR A 270 3.60 -8.36 12.51
C THR A 270 3.71 -7.44 11.29
N ALA A 271 3.65 -6.11 11.48
CA ALA A 271 3.68 -5.14 10.40
C ALA A 271 5.10 -4.63 10.10
N TRP A 272 5.25 -3.95 8.97
CA TRP A 272 6.51 -3.43 8.43
C TRP A 272 7.37 -2.65 9.44
N GLN A 273 6.77 -1.89 10.35
CA GLN A 273 7.50 -1.10 11.34
C GLN A 273 8.28 -1.93 12.37
N ASN A 274 7.97 -3.20 12.52
CA ASN A 274 8.62 -4.10 13.46
C ASN A 274 9.73 -4.98 12.84
N GLN A 275 9.93 -4.94 11.52
CA GLN A 275 10.89 -5.76 10.78
C GLN A 275 12.27 -5.81 11.41
N GLN A 276 12.84 -4.65 11.76
CA GLN A 276 14.20 -4.56 12.31
C GLN A 276 14.37 -5.27 13.67
N LYS A 277 13.29 -5.47 14.40
CA LYS A 277 13.25 -6.23 15.65
C LYS A 277 12.97 -7.71 15.38
N GLU A 278 12.00 -7.98 14.53
CA GLU A 278 11.47 -9.33 14.27
C GLU A 278 12.47 -10.19 13.49
N PHE A 279 13.22 -9.59 12.55
CA PHE A 279 14.19 -10.34 11.72
C PHE A 279 15.60 -10.44 12.34
N ALA A 280 15.89 -9.72 13.43
CA ALA A 280 17.24 -9.57 13.97
C ALA A 280 17.96 -10.89 14.30
N ASN A 281 17.25 -11.89 14.82
CA ASN A 281 17.83 -13.18 15.23
C ASN A 281 17.12 -14.37 14.56
N MET A 282 16.41 -14.12 13.50
CA MET A 282 15.66 -15.16 12.79
C MET A 282 16.63 -16.02 11.94
N PRO A 283 16.65 -17.35 12.12
CA PRO A 283 17.56 -18.24 11.38
C PRO A 283 16.97 -18.62 10.01
N ALA A 284 16.53 -17.63 9.22
CA ALA A 284 15.90 -17.82 7.93
C ALA A 284 16.11 -16.60 7.02
N PRO A 285 16.10 -16.75 5.69
CA PRO A 285 16.09 -15.64 4.77
C PRO A 285 14.72 -14.93 4.74
N VAL A 286 14.76 -13.64 4.40
CA VAL A 286 13.60 -12.80 4.15
C VAL A 286 13.58 -12.36 2.70
N LEU A 287 12.48 -12.61 2.00
CA LEU A 287 12.23 -12.13 0.65
C LEU A 287 11.27 -10.95 0.70
N PHE A 288 11.73 -9.79 0.24
CA PHE A 288 10.92 -8.59 0.05
C PHE A 288 10.43 -8.53 -1.38
N THR A 289 9.14 -8.64 -1.57
CA THR A 289 8.50 -8.59 -2.89
C THR A 289 8.12 -7.17 -3.29
N THR A 290 7.79 -6.33 -2.32
CA THR A 290 7.42 -4.93 -2.50
C THR A 290 7.75 -4.11 -1.26
N ASN A 291 7.24 -2.87 -1.16
CA ASN A 291 7.31 -2.07 0.06
C ASN A 291 6.47 -2.73 1.20
N CYS A 292 6.67 -2.40 2.45
CA CYS A 292 7.65 -1.43 2.94
C CYS A 292 8.92 -2.16 3.38
N LEU A 293 10.05 -1.83 2.77
CA LEU A 293 11.34 -2.30 3.24
C LEU A 293 11.88 -1.29 4.27
N MET A 294 12.09 -1.75 5.51
CA MET A 294 12.89 -1.00 6.49
C MET A 294 14.36 -1.27 6.21
N PRO A 295 15.25 -0.26 6.24
CA PRO A 295 16.68 -0.48 6.03
C PRO A 295 17.20 -1.67 6.86
N PRO A 296 17.73 -2.73 6.22
CA PRO A 296 18.19 -3.93 6.93
C PRO A 296 19.33 -3.61 7.88
N LYS A 297 19.28 -4.17 9.09
CA LYS A 297 20.39 -4.08 10.05
C LYS A 297 21.46 -5.10 9.72
N ALA A 298 22.71 -4.79 10.03
CA ALA A 298 23.85 -5.70 9.87
C ALA A 298 23.62 -7.09 10.50
N SER A 299 22.76 -7.19 11.52
CA SER A 299 22.45 -8.47 12.20
C SER A 299 21.66 -9.46 11.34
N TYR A 300 21.07 -9.03 10.21
CA TYR A 300 20.28 -9.90 9.32
C TYR A 300 20.38 -9.52 7.83
N ALA A 301 21.13 -8.49 7.45
CA ALA A 301 21.27 -8.05 6.06
C ALA A 301 21.82 -9.15 5.12
N ASP A 302 22.64 -10.06 5.64
CA ASP A 302 23.24 -11.20 4.92
C ASP A 302 22.24 -12.26 4.45
N ARG A 303 20.98 -12.16 4.89
CA ARG A 303 19.90 -13.09 4.55
C ARG A 303 18.65 -12.40 4.01
N VAL A 304 18.78 -11.13 3.63
CA VAL A 304 17.72 -10.37 2.97
C VAL A 304 17.85 -10.51 1.46
N PHE A 305 16.73 -10.67 0.79
CA PHE A 305 16.61 -10.71 -0.67
C PHE A 305 15.48 -9.78 -1.10
N THR A 306 15.64 -9.19 -2.27
CA THR A 306 14.63 -8.30 -2.86
C THR A 306 14.24 -8.77 -4.24
N THR A 307 13.08 -8.39 -4.70
CA THR A 307 12.60 -8.63 -6.07
C THR A 307 11.76 -7.43 -6.53
N GLU A 308 11.29 -7.42 -7.78
CA GLU A 308 10.48 -6.37 -8.35
C GLU A 308 11.15 -4.97 -8.26
N MET A 309 10.39 -3.96 -7.85
CA MET A 309 10.91 -2.59 -7.70
C MET A 309 11.63 -2.36 -6.36
N VAL A 310 11.54 -3.30 -5.44
CA VAL A 310 12.24 -3.20 -4.16
C VAL A 310 13.72 -3.46 -4.35
N SER A 311 14.53 -2.51 -3.90
CA SER A 311 15.99 -2.66 -3.96
C SER A 311 16.67 -1.91 -2.82
N TYR A 312 17.75 -2.50 -2.32
CA TYR A 312 18.60 -1.90 -1.30
C TYR A 312 20.06 -2.17 -1.64
N PRO A 313 21.01 -1.22 -1.39
CA PRO A 313 22.42 -1.42 -1.68
C PRO A 313 22.97 -2.70 -1.06
N GLU A 314 23.80 -3.43 -1.81
CA GLU A 314 24.50 -4.65 -1.37
C GLU A 314 23.59 -5.86 -1.06
N ILE A 315 22.28 -5.74 -1.23
CA ILE A 315 21.32 -6.85 -1.05
C ILE A 315 21.11 -7.57 -2.39
N VAL A 316 21.08 -8.91 -2.33
CA VAL A 316 20.83 -9.75 -3.51
C VAL A 316 19.42 -9.48 -4.04
N HIS A 317 19.35 -9.10 -5.31
CA HIS A 317 18.10 -8.85 -6.02
C HIS A 317 17.77 -10.01 -6.96
N ILE A 318 16.56 -10.52 -6.89
CA ILE A 318 16.03 -11.56 -7.78
C ILE A 318 15.42 -10.86 -9.00
N GLY A 319 15.92 -11.20 -10.18
CA GLY A 319 15.52 -10.61 -11.45
C GLY A 319 14.15 -11.11 -11.97
N ASP A 320 13.82 -10.67 -13.19
CA ASP A 320 12.53 -10.95 -13.84
C ASP A 320 12.30 -12.45 -14.11
N GLU A 321 13.36 -13.25 -14.25
CA GLU A 321 13.32 -14.70 -14.39
C GLU A 321 12.82 -15.44 -13.14
N LYS A 322 12.72 -14.74 -12.01
CA LYS A 322 12.20 -15.27 -10.74
C LYS A 322 12.87 -16.57 -10.29
N ASP A 323 14.20 -16.64 -10.43
CA ASP A 323 14.99 -17.75 -9.88
C ASP A 323 15.26 -17.51 -8.38
N PHE A 324 14.49 -18.18 -7.54
CA PHE A 324 14.63 -18.10 -6.08
C PHE A 324 15.65 -19.07 -5.49
N SER A 325 16.48 -19.72 -6.32
CA SER A 325 17.53 -20.63 -5.85
C SER A 325 18.43 -20.01 -4.77
N PRO A 326 18.88 -18.74 -4.85
CA PRO A 326 19.69 -18.14 -3.79
C PRO A 326 18.97 -18.03 -2.44
N VAL A 327 17.66 -17.77 -2.44
CA VAL A 327 16.83 -17.71 -1.22
C VAL A 327 16.67 -19.10 -0.62
N ILE A 328 16.43 -20.10 -1.47
CA ILE A 328 16.26 -21.51 -1.10
C ILE A 328 17.56 -22.06 -0.49
N GLU A 329 18.69 -21.83 -1.12
CA GLU A 329 20.01 -22.25 -0.64
C GLU A 329 20.33 -21.60 0.72
N LYS A 330 20.02 -20.32 0.89
CA LYS A 330 20.20 -19.62 2.17
C LYS A 330 19.32 -20.21 3.28
N ALA A 331 18.09 -20.60 2.97
CA ALA A 331 17.19 -21.25 3.95
C ALA A 331 17.74 -22.61 4.41
N LEU A 332 18.26 -23.40 3.48
CA LEU A 332 18.89 -24.70 3.78
C LEU A 332 20.20 -24.53 4.58
N GLU A 333 21.03 -23.53 4.23
CA GLU A 333 22.25 -23.18 4.95
C GLU A 333 21.97 -22.82 6.42
N LEU A 334 20.98 -21.95 6.66
CA LEU A 334 20.62 -21.49 8.00
C LEU A 334 19.92 -22.57 8.83
N GLY A 335 19.20 -23.48 8.19
CA GLY A 335 18.59 -24.66 8.79
C GLY A 335 17.39 -24.41 9.72
N GLY A 336 17.01 -23.16 9.92
CA GLY A 336 15.85 -22.78 10.72
C GLY A 336 15.98 -23.04 12.22
N TYR A 337 14.86 -22.99 12.93
CA TYR A 337 14.82 -23.29 14.36
C TYR A 337 15.00 -24.77 14.64
N LYS A 338 15.57 -25.10 15.80
CA LYS A 338 15.80 -26.50 16.27
C LYS A 338 14.53 -27.12 16.87
N GLU A 339 13.64 -26.28 17.35
CA GLU A 339 12.35 -26.63 17.96
C GLU A 339 11.28 -25.67 17.47
N ASP A 340 10.00 -26.08 17.54
CA ASP A 340 8.88 -25.23 17.20
C ASP A 340 8.87 -23.98 18.09
N GLN A 341 8.63 -22.82 17.49
CA GLN A 341 8.56 -21.53 18.18
C GLN A 341 7.11 -21.06 18.29
N GLN A 342 6.69 -20.77 19.51
CA GLN A 342 5.37 -20.20 19.78
C GLN A 342 5.49 -18.67 19.84
N PHE A 343 5.06 -18.00 18.79
CA PHE A 343 4.97 -16.55 18.76
C PHE A 343 3.56 -16.08 19.10
N THR A 344 3.45 -14.82 19.43
CA THR A 344 2.17 -14.14 19.69
C THR A 344 2.08 -12.85 18.89
N GLY A 345 0.87 -12.42 18.60
CA GLY A 345 0.61 -11.07 18.16
C GLY A 345 0.85 -10.04 19.28
N ILE A 346 0.62 -8.79 18.98
CA ILE A 346 0.89 -7.65 19.91
C ILE A 346 0.06 -7.77 21.19
N ASN A 347 -1.13 -8.36 21.13
CA ASN A 347 -2.05 -8.50 22.25
C ASN A 347 -2.01 -9.89 22.90
N GLY A 348 -1.10 -10.77 22.48
CA GLY A 348 -0.89 -12.09 23.07
C GLY A 348 -1.66 -13.24 22.38
N GLY A 349 -2.37 -12.98 21.31
CA GLY A 349 -3.01 -14.03 20.50
C GLY A 349 -1.99 -14.91 19.77
N HIS A 350 -2.29 -16.19 19.57
CA HIS A 350 -1.42 -17.18 18.93
C HIS A 350 -1.78 -17.46 17.47
N GLU A 351 -2.86 -16.89 17.02
CA GLU A 351 -3.37 -17.02 15.67
C GLU A 351 -4.08 -15.74 15.24
N VAL A 352 -4.22 -15.55 13.93
CA VAL A 352 -4.97 -14.44 13.33
C VAL A 352 -5.88 -15.00 12.24
N THR A 353 -6.96 -14.29 11.91
CA THR A 353 -7.90 -14.70 10.86
C THR A 353 -7.90 -13.66 9.76
N THR A 354 -7.84 -14.11 8.50
CA THR A 354 -7.92 -13.28 7.30
C THR A 354 -8.89 -13.89 6.29
N GLY A 355 -9.14 -13.22 5.16
CA GLY A 355 -9.93 -13.79 4.06
C GLY A 355 -11.40 -13.38 4.03
N PHE A 356 -11.77 -12.33 4.76
CA PHE A 356 -13.11 -11.74 4.68
C PHE A 356 -13.21 -10.72 3.53
N GLY A 357 -12.75 -11.11 2.33
CA GLY A 357 -12.93 -10.31 1.13
C GLY A 357 -14.41 -10.08 0.80
N HIS A 358 -14.68 -9.12 -0.10
CA HIS A 358 -16.07 -8.76 -0.45
C HIS A 358 -16.89 -9.97 -0.95
N GLY A 359 -16.30 -10.87 -1.73
CA GLY A 359 -16.99 -12.08 -2.17
C GLY A 359 -17.51 -12.93 -1.02
N THR A 360 -16.70 -13.12 0.02
CA THR A 360 -17.11 -13.85 1.24
C THR A 360 -18.17 -13.08 2.03
N ILE A 361 -17.99 -11.78 2.29
CA ILE A 361 -18.96 -10.99 3.07
C ILE A 361 -20.29 -10.90 2.33
N LEU A 362 -20.28 -10.68 1.03
CA LEU A 362 -21.52 -10.62 0.22
C LEU A 362 -22.25 -11.97 0.16
N SER A 363 -21.54 -13.08 0.24
CA SER A 363 -22.18 -14.41 0.31
C SER A 363 -23.01 -14.64 1.57
N VAL A 364 -22.78 -13.86 2.63
CA VAL A 364 -23.52 -13.89 3.90
C VAL A 364 -24.28 -12.58 4.16
N ALA A 365 -24.44 -11.73 3.14
CA ALA A 365 -25.06 -10.41 3.27
C ALA A 365 -26.47 -10.48 3.87
N ASP A 366 -27.27 -11.48 3.51
CA ASP A 366 -28.63 -11.66 4.07
C ASP A 366 -28.58 -11.84 5.58
N LYS A 367 -27.64 -12.61 6.13
CA LYS A 367 -27.47 -12.78 7.58
C LYS A 367 -27.07 -11.47 8.26
N VAL A 368 -26.19 -10.69 7.62
CA VAL A 368 -25.78 -9.37 8.14
C VAL A 368 -26.98 -8.44 8.17
N VAL A 369 -27.77 -8.39 7.09
CA VAL A 369 -28.98 -7.55 6.99
C VAL A 369 -30.04 -7.97 8.02
N GLU A 370 -30.25 -9.27 8.22
CA GLU A 370 -31.15 -9.80 9.25
C GLU A 370 -30.69 -9.40 10.65
N ALA A 371 -29.40 -9.55 10.98
CA ALA A 371 -28.85 -9.17 12.27
C ALA A 371 -28.96 -7.65 12.54
N VAL A 372 -28.77 -6.82 11.51
CA VAL A 372 -28.99 -5.37 11.63
C VAL A 372 -30.48 -5.06 11.86
N LYS A 373 -31.39 -5.68 11.13
CA LYS A 373 -32.85 -5.49 11.32
C LYS A 373 -33.34 -5.98 12.69
N ALA A 374 -32.73 -7.05 13.21
CA ALA A 374 -33.01 -7.55 14.55
C ALA A 374 -32.44 -6.65 15.67
N GLY A 375 -31.52 -5.76 15.34
CA GLY A 375 -30.83 -4.90 16.31
C GLY A 375 -29.64 -5.59 17.01
N ASP A 376 -29.24 -6.76 16.52
CA ASP A 376 -28.06 -7.49 17.02
C ASP A 376 -26.76 -6.79 16.59
N ILE A 377 -26.74 -6.23 15.35
CA ILE A 377 -25.66 -5.38 14.84
C ILE A 377 -26.20 -3.95 14.73
N ARG A 378 -25.58 -3.02 15.42
CA ARG A 378 -25.99 -1.61 15.43
C ARG A 378 -24.99 -0.68 14.77
N HIS A 379 -23.72 -1.11 14.64
CA HIS A 379 -22.68 -0.27 14.07
C HIS A 379 -21.59 -1.10 13.39
N PHE A 380 -20.99 -0.50 12.36
CA PHE A 380 -19.80 -1.01 11.69
C PHE A 380 -18.66 -0.02 11.86
N PHE A 381 -17.48 -0.52 12.13
CA PHE A 381 -16.25 0.28 12.15
C PHE A 381 -15.30 -0.26 11.08
N LEU A 382 -14.85 0.60 10.18
CA LEU A 382 -13.71 0.31 9.31
C LEU A 382 -12.48 0.94 9.97
N VAL A 383 -11.65 0.11 10.58
CA VAL A 383 -10.42 0.52 11.25
C VAL A 383 -9.24 -0.14 10.57
N GLY A 384 -8.42 0.62 9.86
CA GLY A 384 -7.33 0.06 9.08
C GLY A 384 -6.46 1.09 8.39
N GLY A 385 -5.60 0.60 7.51
CA GLY A 385 -4.65 1.41 6.77
C GLY A 385 -3.19 1.06 7.09
N CYS A 386 -2.25 1.91 6.71
CA CYS A 386 -0.83 1.55 6.77
C CYS A 386 -0.23 1.63 8.18
N ASP A 387 -0.70 2.55 9.02
CA ASP A 387 -0.10 2.92 10.30
C ASP A 387 1.39 3.31 10.21
N GLY A 388 1.99 3.78 11.27
CA GLY A 388 3.37 4.26 11.28
C GLY A 388 4.24 3.65 12.38
N ALA A 389 5.57 3.91 12.30
CA ALA A 389 6.57 3.32 13.18
C ALA A 389 6.82 4.08 14.49
N ARG A 390 6.24 5.26 14.71
CA ARG A 390 6.52 6.05 15.93
C ARG A 390 6.11 5.28 17.18
N PRO A 391 6.92 5.26 18.25
CA PRO A 391 6.58 4.63 19.53
C PRO A 391 5.34 5.23 20.18
N GLY A 392 4.65 4.45 21.04
CA GLY A 392 3.51 4.92 21.83
C GLY A 392 2.18 5.02 21.06
N ARG A 393 2.06 4.39 19.90
CA ARG A 393 0.85 4.41 19.07
C ARG A 393 -0.09 3.26 19.37
N ASN A 394 -0.74 3.31 20.53
CA ASN A 394 -1.77 2.32 20.90
C ASN A 394 -3.19 2.77 20.52
N TYR A 395 -3.34 3.94 19.89
CA TYR A 395 -4.65 4.53 19.59
C TYR A 395 -5.60 3.53 18.92
N PHE A 396 -5.18 2.88 17.83
CA PHE A 396 -6.04 1.96 17.09
C PHE A 396 -6.39 0.70 17.88
N THR A 397 -5.44 0.17 18.67
CA THR A 397 -5.69 -0.94 19.59
C THR A 397 -6.71 -0.56 20.65
N ASP A 398 -6.52 0.59 21.28
CA ASP A 398 -7.38 1.07 22.36
C ASP A 398 -8.77 1.47 21.85
N PHE A 399 -8.85 2.02 20.61
CA PHE A 399 -10.11 2.29 19.94
C PHE A 399 -10.90 0.99 19.68
N VAL A 400 -10.27 -0.03 19.10
CA VAL A 400 -10.95 -1.30 18.76
C VAL A 400 -11.40 -2.03 20.03
N LYS A 401 -10.62 -2.00 21.12
CA LYS A 401 -11.01 -2.58 22.41
C LYS A 401 -12.26 -1.92 23.02
N GLN A 402 -12.56 -0.69 22.64
CA GLN A 402 -13.73 0.06 23.14
C GLN A 402 -14.96 -0.09 22.24
N THR A 403 -14.86 -0.78 21.09
CA THR A 403 -16.02 -0.97 20.21
C THR A 403 -17.14 -1.73 20.93
N PRO A 404 -18.41 -1.25 20.80
CA PRO A 404 -19.55 -1.92 21.41
C PRO A 404 -19.67 -3.39 21.00
N LYS A 405 -20.22 -4.23 21.88
CA LYS A 405 -20.37 -5.68 21.63
C LYS A 405 -21.34 -5.99 20.49
N ASP A 406 -22.23 -5.06 20.17
CA ASP A 406 -23.20 -5.10 19.08
C ASP A 406 -22.66 -4.40 17.80
N SER A 407 -21.35 -4.41 17.60
CA SER A 407 -20.71 -3.85 16.42
C SER A 407 -19.75 -4.83 15.75
N ILE A 408 -19.58 -4.64 14.44
CA ILE A 408 -18.58 -5.34 13.61
C ILE A 408 -17.40 -4.40 13.36
N VAL A 409 -16.20 -4.93 13.43
CA VAL A 409 -14.94 -4.25 13.07
C VAL A 409 -14.41 -4.87 11.78
N LEU A 410 -14.38 -4.09 10.72
CA LEU A 410 -13.72 -4.41 9.46
C LEU A 410 -12.32 -3.83 9.48
N THR A 411 -11.35 -4.58 9.00
CA THR A 411 -9.96 -4.11 8.91
C THR A 411 -9.30 -4.53 7.61
N LEU A 412 -8.20 -3.86 7.26
CA LEU A 412 -7.35 -4.17 6.12
C LEU A 412 -5.97 -3.53 6.29
N ALA A 413 -5.02 -3.92 5.45
CA ALA A 413 -3.66 -3.41 5.41
C ALA A 413 -2.85 -3.64 6.70
N CYS A 414 -1.67 -3.05 6.84
CA CYS A 414 -0.77 -3.28 7.99
C CYS A 414 -1.33 -2.80 9.33
N GLY A 415 -2.24 -1.84 9.33
CA GLY A 415 -2.89 -1.34 10.57
C GLY A 415 -3.62 -2.41 11.36
N LYS A 416 -4.08 -3.48 10.69
CA LYS A 416 -4.71 -4.64 11.33
C LYS A 416 -3.88 -5.26 12.47
N TYR A 417 -2.56 -5.27 12.33
CA TYR A 417 -1.66 -5.88 13.32
C TYR A 417 -1.67 -5.22 14.70
N ARG A 418 -2.30 -4.05 14.83
CA ARG A 418 -2.53 -3.43 16.14
C ARG A 418 -3.53 -4.20 17.00
N PHE A 419 -4.40 -5.02 16.38
CA PHE A 419 -5.52 -5.66 17.08
C PHE A 419 -6.02 -6.96 16.43
N ASN A 420 -5.46 -7.44 15.31
CA ASN A 420 -5.98 -8.63 14.61
C ASN A 420 -5.81 -9.96 15.37
N ASP A 421 -5.01 -9.95 16.45
CA ASP A 421 -4.83 -11.07 17.38
C ASP A 421 -5.76 -10.97 18.61
N LEU A 422 -6.71 -10.02 18.63
CA LEU A 422 -7.75 -9.93 19.65
C LEU A 422 -8.92 -10.87 19.32
N ASP A 423 -9.44 -11.54 20.34
CA ASP A 423 -10.75 -12.19 20.26
C ASP A 423 -11.84 -11.20 20.66
N LEU A 424 -12.56 -10.67 19.68
CA LEU A 424 -13.72 -9.79 19.91
C LEU A 424 -15.04 -10.58 20.04
N GLY A 425 -15.03 -11.91 19.86
CA GLY A 425 -16.21 -12.76 19.87
C GLY A 425 -17.02 -12.72 18.56
N THR A 426 -18.26 -13.17 18.64
CA THR A 426 -19.17 -13.32 17.48
C THR A 426 -20.52 -12.68 17.72
N ILE A 427 -21.21 -12.31 16.61
CA ILE A 427 -22.62 -11.87 16.61
C ILE A 427 -23.37 -12.72 15.58
N GLY A 428 -24.41 -13.46 16.01
CA GLY A 428 -25.19 -14.31 15.10
C GLY A 428 -24.36 -15.35 14.34
N GLY A 429 -23.23 -15.80 14.93
CA GLY A 429 -22.29 -16.71 14.29
C GLY A 429 -21.30 -16.05 13.32
N LEU A 430 -21.36 -14.72 13.17
CA LEU A 430 -20.39 -13.93 12.41
C LEU A 430 -19.29 -13.43 13.36
N PRO A 431 -17.98 -13.52 13.00
CA PRO A 431 -16.93 -12.92 13.81
C PRO A 431 -17.09 -11.39 13.82
N ARG A 432 -16.84 -10.78 14.99
CA ARG A 432 -16.89 -9.31 15.11
C ARG A 432 -15.69 -8.61 14.49
N LEU A 433 -14.58 -9.30 14.30
CA LEU A 433 -13.38 -8.78 13.65
C LEU A 433 -13.20 -9.51 12.31
N MET A 434 -13.19 -8.76 11.22
CA MET A 434 -13.07 -9.30 9.87
C MET A 434 -11.95 -8.59 9.11
N ASP A 435 -10.91 -9.32 8.74
CA ASP A 435 -9.80 -8.84 7.90
C ASP A 435 -10.15 -9.04 6.42
N LEU A 436 -10.33 -7.93 5.71
CA LEU A 436 -10.67 -7.92 4.29
C LEU A 436 -9.48 -8.25 3.38
N GLY A 437 -8.24 -7.99 3.84
CA GLY A 437 -7.06 -8.30 3.03
C GLY A 437 -5.97 -7.22 3.05
N GLN A 438 -5.32 -7.03 1.91
CA GLN A 438 -4.28 -6.03 1.68
C GLN A 438 -4.87 -4.62 1.55
N CYS A 439 -4.02 -3.60 1.38
CA CYS A 439 -4.48 -2.22 1.22
C CYS A 439 -5.34 -2.01 -0.04
N ASN A 440 -5.05 -2.70 -1.15
CA ASN A 440 -5.88 -2.66 -2.37
C ASN A 440 -7.28 -3.27 -2.17
N ASP A 441 -7.47 -4.13 -1.16
CA ASP A 441 -8.79 -4.68 -0.80
C ASP A 441 -9.71 -3.63 -0.16
N ALA A 442 -9.26 -2.37 -0.07
CA ALA A 442 -10.14 -1.21 0.10
C ALA A 442 -11.25 -1.17 -0.98
N TYR A 443 -10.98 -1.69 -2.19
CA TYR A 443 -12.02 -1.93 -3.20
C TYR A 443 -13.13 -2.83 -2.64
N GLY A 444 -12.77 -3.94 -2.02
CA GLY A 444 -13.72 -4.84 -1.38
C GLY A 444 -14.53 -4.19 -0.27
N ALA A 445 -13.90 -3.34 0.56
CA ALA A 445 -14.61 -2.56 1.58
C ALA A 445 -15.65 -1.63 0.97
N ILE A 446 -15.33 -0.97 -0.15
CA ILE A 446 -16.25 -0.12 -0.90
C ILE A 446 -17.43 -0.94 -1.43
N GLN A 447 -17.17 -2.12 -2.03
CA GLN A 447 -18.22 -3.02 -2.54
C GLN A 447 -19.18 -3.47 -1.42
N VAL A 448 -18.66 -3.82 -0.26
CA VAL A 448 -19.47 -4.18 0.91
C VAL A 448 -20.33 -3.01 1.38
N ALA A 449 -19.75 -1.82 1.50
CA ALA A 449 -20.50 -0.63 1.92
C ALA A 449 -21.61 -0.27 0.94
N VAL A 450 -21.36 -0.32 -0.38
CA VAL A 450 -22.35 -0.07 -1.41
C VAL A 450 -23.47 -1.13 -1.38
N ALA A 451 -23.13 -2.40 -1.22
CA ALA A 451 -24.12 -3.48 -1.14
C ALA A 451 -25.02 -3.33 0.10
N LEU A 452 -24.46 -2.98 1.26
CA LEU A 452 -25.24 -2.71 2.47
C LEU A 452 -26.14 -1.49 2.29
N ALA A 453 -25.64 -0.41 1.71
CA ALA A 453 -26.45 0.79 1.43
C ALA A 453 -27.66 0.47 0.52
N ASN A 454 -27.43 -0.31 -0.55
CA ASN A 454 -28.48 -0.78 -1.43
C ASN A 454 -29.51 -1.67 -0.70
N ALA A 455 -29.05 -2.59 0.15
CA ALA A 455 -29.92 -3.49 0.91
C ALA A 455 -30.81 -2.74 1.92
N PHE A 456 -30.34 -1.61 2.44
CA PHE A 456 -31.09 -0.75 3.36
C PHE A 456 -31.83 0.39 2.65
N GLY A 457 -31.63 0.58 1.33
CA GLY A 457 -32.27 1.65 0.56
C GLY A 457 -31.79 3.06 0.96
N CYS A 458 -30.53 3.20 1.34
CA CYS A 458 -29.94 4.48 1.78
C CYS A 458 -28.61 4.75 1.05
N GLY A 459 -28.00 5.92 1.28
CA GLY A 459 -26.66 6.23 0.82
C GLY A 459 -25.59 5.62 1.72
N VAL A 460 -24.36 5.47 1.22
CA VAL A 460 -23.23 4.94 2.02
C VAL A 460 -22.97 5.81 3.26
N ASN A 461 -23.14 7.13 3.14
CA ASN A 461 -22.98 8.07 4.26
C ASN A 461 -24.08 7.99 5.33
N ASP A 462 -25.19 7.30 5.02
CA ASP A 462 -26.33 7.11 5.94
C ASP A 462 -26.24 5.77 6.68
N LEU A 463 -25.28 4.92 6.32
CA LEU A 463 -25.02 3.67 7.03
C LEU A 463 -24.49 3.95 8.45
N PRO A 464 -24.78 3.10 9.43
CA PRO A 464 -24.13 3.13 10.75
C PRO A 464 -22.68 2.63 10.64
N LEU A 465 -21.89 3.35 9.83
CA LEU A 465 -20.50 3.01 9.51
C LEU A 465 -19.59 4.18 9.85
N SER A 466 -18.59 3.93 10.68
CA SER A 466 -17.53 4.88 10.98
C SER A 466 -16.20 4.42 10.41
N MET A 467 -15.46 5.35 9.81
CA MET A 467 -14.14 5.09 9.22
C MET A 467 -13.06 5.76 10.06
N VAL A 468 -12.17 4.96 10.64
CA VAL A 468 -11.03 5.40 11.45
C VAL A 468 -9.77 4.86 10.78
N LEU A 469 -9.20 5.69 9.91
CA LEU A 469 -8.17 5.27 8.97
C LEU A 469 -6.80 5.76 9.38
N SER A 470 -5.81 4.91 9.21
CA SER A 470 -4.40 5.26 9.32
C SER A 470 -3.74 5.36 7.96
N TRP A 471 -2.79 6.28 7.82
CA TRP A 471 -2.02 6.41 6.60
C TRP A 471 -0.52 6.44 6.91
N TYR A 472 0.27 6.03 5.95
CA TYR A 472 1.72 6.09 6.01
C TYR A 472 2.33 6.53 4.68
N GLU A 473 1.92 5.94 3.58
CA GLU A 473 2.53 6.14 2.27
C GLU A 473 1.49 6.29 1.14
N GLN A 474 1.94 6.33 -0.09
CA GLN A 474 1.23 6.80 -1.26
C GLN A 474 -0.01 5.97 -1.62
N LYS A 475 -0.01 4.66 -1.32
CA LYS A 475 -1.20 3.83 -1.55
C LYS A 475 -2.38 4.27 -0.67
N ALA A 476 -2.11 4.72 0.56
CA ALA A 476 -3.16 5.33 1.38
C ALA A 476 -3.68 6.65 0.80
N VAL A 477 -2.84 7.43 0.12
CA VAL A 477 -3.26 8.66 -0.55
C VAL A 477 -4.24 8.38 -1.69
N CYS A 478 -3.92 7.44 -2.60
CA CYS A 478 -4.82 7.13 -3.70
C CYS A 478 -6.14 6.51 -3.23
N ILE A 479 -6.14 5.70 -2.16
CA ILE A 479 -7.37 5.16 -1.55
C ILE A 479 -8.21 6.31 -0.96
N LEU A 480 -7.60 7.23 -0.21
CA LEU A 480 -8.33 8.38 0.32
C LEU A 480 -8.99 9.19 -0.80
N LEU A 481 -8.24 9.50 -1.87
CA LEU A 481 -8.80 10.21 -3.03
C LEU A 481 -9.97 9.44 -3.68
N THR A 482 -9.91 8.11 -3.71
CA THR A 482 -11.05 7.29 -4.17
C THR A 482 -12.27 7.45 -3.27
N LEU A 483 -12.10 7.43 -1.95
CA LEU A 483 -13.22 7.67 -1.02
C LEU A 483 -13.83 9.07 -1.21
N LEU A 484 -13.00 10.09 -1.43
CA LEU A 484 -13.46 11.45 -1.69
C LEU A 484 -14.19 11.56 -3.02
N HIS A 485 -13.68 10.93 -4.09
CA HIS A 485 -14.36 10.85 -5.39
C HIS A 485 -15.76 10.24 -5.27
N LEU A 486 -15.91 9.20 -4.45
CA LEU A 486 -17.19 8.56 -4.16
C LEU A 486 -18.10 9.38 -3.22
N GLY A 487 -17.66 10.54 -2.77
CA GLY A 487 -18.42 11.41 -1.87
C GLY A 487 -18.52 10.89 -0.43
N ILE A 488 -17.64 10.00 -0.02
CA ILE A 488 -17.59 9.46 1.35
C ILE A 488 -17.17 10.55 2.33
N LYS A 489 -17.86 10.64 3.45
CA LYS A 489 -17.70 11.67 4.49
C LYS A 489 -17.40 11.06 5.85
N ASN A 490 -17.10 11.94 6.82
CA ASN A 490 -16.94 11.60 8.24
C ASN A 490 -15.76 10.65 8.51
N ILE A 491 -14.65 10.81 7.79
CA ILE A 491 -13.43 10.00 7.95
C ILE A 491 -12.58 10.60 9.08
N LEU A 492 -12.22 9.79 10.08
CA LEU A 492 -11.17 10.10 11.04
C LEU A 492 -9.84 9.58 10.48
N LEU A 493 -8.90 10.48 10.29
CA LEU A 493 -7.60 10.19 9.68
C LEU A 493 -6.46 10.39 10.68
N GLY A 494 -5.59 9.42 10.78
CA GLY A 494 -4.44 9.48 11.67
C GLY A 494 -3.23 8.69 11.20
N PRO A 495 -2.21 8.65 12.04
CA PRO A 495 -2.10 9.33 13.36
C PRO A 495 -1.78 10.84 13.25
N THR A 496 -1.36 11.32 12.09
CA THR A 496 -1.18 12.75 11.77
C THR A 496 -1.83 13.07 10.43
N LEU A 497 -2.13 14.33 10.18
CA LEU A 497 -2.53 14.77 8.84
C LEU A 497 -1.31 14.86 7.92
N PRO A 498 -1.49 14.67 6.59
CA PRO A 498 -0.39 14.75 5.65
C PRO A 498 0.29 16.14 5.60
N ALA A 499 1.62 16.15 5.71
CA ALA A 499 2.42 17.39 5.69
C ALA A 499 2.35 18.16 4.36
N PHE A 500 1.96 17.48 3.29
CA PHE A 500 1.82 18.08 1.96
C PHE A 500 0.45 18.73 1.71
N ILE A 501 -0.45 18.70 2.68
CA ILE A 501 -1.77 19.36 2.58
C ILE A 501 -1.65 20.79 3.11
N SER A 502 -1.89 21.77 2.24
CA SER A 502 -1.92 23.20 2.65
C SER A 502 -3.16 23.50 3.51
N PRO A 503 -3.14 24.59 4.30
CA PRO A 503 -4.29 24.98 5.11
C PRO A 503 -5.57 25.20 4.31
N ASN A 504 -5.47 25.77 3.11
CA ASN A 504 -6.64 26.02 2.26
C ASN A 504 -7.18 24.68 1.67
N VAL A 505 -6.32 23.80 1.21
CA VAL A 505 -6.73 22.46 0.75
C VAL A 505 -7.33 21.65 1.90
N LEU A 506 -6.72 21.70 3.10
CA LEU A 506 -7.28 21.07 4.29
C LEU A 506 -8.68 21.60 4.61
N LYS A 507 -8.88 22.91 4.51
CA LYS A 507 -10.20 23.53 4.73
C LYS A 507 -11.24 22.99 3.75
N ILE A 508 -10.90 22.81 2.47
CA ILE A 508 -11.81 22.21 1.48
C ILE A 508 -12.17 20.76 1.90
N LEU A 509 -11.19 19.97 2.34
CA LEU A 509 -11.40 18.58 2.77
C LEU A 509 -12.31 18.51 4.01
N VAL A 510 -12.10 19.40 4.96
CA VAL A 510 -12.94 19.48 6.17
C VAL A 510 -14.36 19.95 5.84
N ASP A 511 -14.49 21.05 5.11
CA ASP A 511 -15.80 21.67 4.82
C ASP A 511 -16.67 20.76 3.91
N THR A 512 -16.06 20.05 2.97
CA THR A 512 -16.77 19.24 1.98
C THR A 512 -17.04 17.83 2.48
N TYR A 513 -16.06 17.20 3.11
CA TYR A 513 -16.08 15.77 3.44
C TYR A 513 -16.09 15.49 4.95
N ASN A 514 -16.00 16.51 5.78
CA ASN A 514 -15.91 16.37 7.24
C ASN A 514 -14.79 15.44 7.70
N ILE A 515 -13.61 15.54 7.05
CA ILE A 515 -12.42 14.82 7.48
C ILE A 515 -11.93 15.42 8.80
N GLY A 516 -11.65 14.55 9.78
CA GLY A 516 -11.10 14.94 11.07
C GLY A 516 -9.82 14.20 11.40
N ALA A 517 -8.94 14.83 12.16
CA ALA A 517 -7.81 14.13 12.77
C ALA A 517 -8.30 13.25 13.93
N VAL A 518 -7.63 12.10 14.13
CA VAL A 518 -7.84 11.30 15.35
C VAL A 518 -7.38 12.09 16.59
N THR A 519 -8.07 11.91 17.69
CA THR A 519 -7.78 12.57 18.96
C THR A 519 -7.48 11.57 20.08
N THR A 520 -8.45 11.23 20.92
CA THR A 520 -8.34 10.12 21.86
C THR A 520 -9.34 9.02 21.49
N PRO A 521 -9.04 7.75 21.79
CA PRO A 521 -9.97 6.65 21.47
C PRO A 521 -11.38 6.87 22.02
N GLU A 522 -11.48 7.40 23.24
CA GLU A 522 -12.76 7.66 23.93
C GLU A 522 -13.57 8.76 23.25
N ALA A 523 -12.93 9.90 22.94
CA ALA A 523 -13.61 11.03 22.30
C ALA A 523 -14.04 10.68 20.87
N ASP A 524 -13.17 9.98 20.13
CA ASP A 524 -13.46 9.57 18.77
C ASP A 524 -14.52 8.46 18.73
N MET A 525 -14.55 7.53 19.70
CA MET A 525 -15.62 6.56 19.84
C MET A 525 -16.97 7.24 20.12
N ALA A 526 -17.00 8.22 21.04
CA ALA A 526 -18.21 8.99 21.31
C ALA A 526 -18.70 9.75 20.05
N ARG A 527 -17.77 10.35 19.29
CA ARG A 527 -18.08 11.01 18.01
C ARG A 527 -18.66 10.03 16.99
N CYS A 528 -18.05 8.85 16.81
CA CYS A 528 -18.51 7.83 15.88
C CYS A 528 -19.92 7.32 16.20
N LEU A 529 -20.25 7.22 17.48
CA LEU A 529 -21.56 6.74 17.96
C LEU A 529 -22.60 7.84 18.12
N GLY A 530 -22.27 9.10 17.78
CA GLY A 530 -23.18 10.25 17.92
C GLY A 530 -23.52 10.58 19.39
N MET A 531 -22.70 10.13 20.34
CA MET A 531 -22.85 10.48 21.74
C MET A 531 -22.30 11.89 21.98
N GLN A 532 -23.10 12.77 22.56
CA GLN A 532 -22.64 14.10 22.95
C GLN A 532 -21.63 13.93 24.10
N SER A 533 -20.42 14.50 23.91
CA SER A 533 -19.37 14.59 24.96
C SER A 533 -19.74 15.63 26.02
#